data_4484a85fd43c0bc8df480e882c393e4f
#
_entry.id   4484a85fd43c0bc8df480e882c393e4f
#
_cell.length_a   1.000
_cell.length_b   1.000
_cell.length_c   1.000
_cell.angle_alpha   90.00
_cell.angle_beta   90.00
_cell.angle_gamma   90.00
#
_symmetry.space_group_name_H-M   'P 1'
#
loop_
_entity.id
_entity.type
_entity.pdbx_description
1 polymer ?
#
loop_
_entity_poly.entity_id
_entity_poly.type
_entity_poly.pdbx_seq_one_letter_code
_entity_poly.pdbx_strand_id
1 'polypeptide(L)'
;MAERTNIYYWKCDREDAFHGTSDYQKDQSAFLTVVRKTLEERFGGALTDVVSSCGQGNHRTFEAVLDGQKVFIRTEDGMEKDNYLAVESAVTNRVAALGIPVPETMAFDCSRKQGFAWQVLPFLPYRDLNAYVKDGTIVWTGIAEQIGTGVARWQEISVDGFGPFCTAEAMATGGLRTLHPNYESYYRLNLAKHVRFLVDGEFLSERDACRIMKVIGAHERFLNLARGVLVHKDLAVWNILGTESEVKSFIDWDDCIVGDPMDDLSLMGVTGEDSVTRKIVAAYGRVRDLEGDAGTRFWLCWLRNILFKAVIRQGAGYFKKSSDEFFLIGGGRNGADLAAVTRQKIEKALGALEKGGGFDAL
;
A
#
# COMPACT_ATOMS: atom_id res chain seq x y z
N MET A 1 -12.43 7.66 -17.97
CA MET A 1 -11.44 7.29 -16.94
C MET A 1 -12.10 7.33 -15.59
N ALA A 2 -11.98 6.29 -14.80
CA ALA A 2 -12.53 6.26 -13.45
C ALA A 2 -11.52 6.92 -12.50
N GLU A 3 -11.86 8.06 -11.95
CA GLU A 3 -11.08 8.72 -10.90
C GLU A 3 -11.37 8.05 -9.56
N ARG A 4 -10.38 8.00 -8.64
CA ARG A 4 -10.53 7.42 -7.29
C ARG A 4 -11.23 8.35 -6.29
N THR A 5 -12.06 9.30 -6.74
CA THR A 5 -12.74 10.29 -5.88
C THR A 5 -13.63 9.65 -4.79
N ASN A 6 -14.31 8.55 -5.12
CA ASN A 6 -15.19 7.83 -4.21
C ASN A 6 -14.57 6.53 -3.67
N ILE A 7 -13.23 6.42 -3.71
CA ILE A 7 -12.49 5.24 -3.32
C ILE A 7 -11.55 5.62 -2.18
N TYR A 8 -11.76 5.01 -1.00
CA TYR A 8 -10.82 5.12 0.11
C TYR A 8 -9.59 4.24 -0.12
N TYR A 9 -9.86 2.98 -0.50
CA TYR A 9 -8.84 2.02 -0.89
C TYR A 9 -9.46 1.09 -1.95
N TRP A 10 -8.83 0.97 -3.11
CA TRP A 10 -9.48 0.37 -4.27
C TRP A 10 -9.96 -1.07 -4.07
N LYS A 11 -9.21 -1.90 -3.33
CA LYS A 11 -9.60 -3.27 -2.98
C LYS A 11 -10.81 -3.38 -2.04
N CYS A 12 -11.19 -2.30 -1.35
CA CYS A 12 -12.35 -2.28 -0.45
C CYS A 12 -13.61 -1.76 -1.13
N ASP A 13 -13.42 -0.89 -2.12
CA ASP A 13 -14.48 -0.08 -2.67
C ASP A 13 -14.92 -0.53 -4.07
N ARG A 14 -14.25 -1.54 -4.62
CA ARG A 14 -14.58 -2.18 -5.89
C ARG A 14 -14.87 -3.66 -5.65
N GLU A 15 -16.07 -4.12 -5.94
CA GLU A 15 -16.50 -5.51 -5.74
C GLU A 15 -15.65 -6.49 -6.58
N ASP A 16 -15.30 -6.09 -7.80
CA ASP A 16 -14.45 -6.88 -8.71
C ASP A 16 -13.01 -7.07 -8.19
N ALA A 17 -12.58 -6.31 -7.18
CA ALA A 17 -11.25 -6.40 -6.59
C ALA A 17 -11.13 -7.47 -5.47
N PHE A 18 -12.21 -8.12 -5.07
CA PHE A 18 -12.19 -9.21 -4.08
C PHE A 18 -11.72 -10.56 -4.63
N HIS A 19 -11.15 -10.60 -5.84
CA HIS A 19 -10.53 -11.82 -6.35
C HIS A 19 -9.17 -12.06 -5.68
N GLY A 20 -8.87 -13.32 -5.42
CA GLY A 20 -7.55 -13.71 -4.92
C GLY A 20 -6.48 -13.61 -6.02
N THR A 21 -5.23 -13.48 -5.63
CA THR A 21 -4.05 -13.43 -6.52
C THR A 21 -3.92 -14.64 -7.48
N SER A 22 -4.62 -15.75 -7.19
CA SER A 22 -4.58 -16.99 -8.00
C SER A 22 -5.33 -16.91 -9.32
N ASP A 23 -6.27 -15.99 -9.50
CA ASP A 23 -7.10 -15.93 -10.70
C ASP A 23 -6.41 -15.24 -11.88
N TYR A 24 -5.40 -14.40 -11.62
CA TYR A 24 -4.61 -13.70 -12.64
C TYR A 24 -3.58 -14.59 -13.36
N GLN A 25 -3.30 -15.80 -12.87
CA GLN A 25 -2.30 -16.70 -13.46
C GLN A 25 -2.84 -17.53 -14.64
N LYS A 26 -4.13 -17.45 -14.94
CA LYS A 26 -4.72 -18.19 -16.07
C LYS A 26 -4.43 -17.49 -17.40
N ASP A 27 -3.70 -18.21 -18.26
CA ASP A 27 -3.38 -17.85 -19.65
C ASP A 27 -2.41 -16.67 -19.84
N GLN A 28 -1.22 -16.78 -19.26
CA GLN A 28 -0.15 -15.81 -19.50
C GLN A 28 0.46 -15.89 -20.90
N SER A 29 0.33 -17.00 -21.63
CA SER A 29 1.01 -17.20 -22.91
C SER A 29 0.49 -16.31 -24.03
N ALA A 30 -0.83 -16.22 -24.17
CA ALA A 30 -1.46 -15.35 -25.18
C ALA A 30 -1.19 -13.87 -24.84
N PHE A 31 -1.32 -13.49 -23.55
CA PHE A 31 -1.06 -12.13 -23.11
C PHE A 31 0.42 -11.73 -23.26
N LEU A 32 1.35 -12.63 -22.94
CA LEU A 32 2.79 -12.41 -23.16
C LEU A 32 3.09 -12.06 -24.63
N THR A 33 2.43 -12.72 -25.57
CA THR A 33 2.61 -12.43 -27.00
C THR A 33 2.20 -10.99 -27.34
N VAL A 34 1.09 -10.52 -26.78
CA VAL A 34 0.60 -9.14 -26.98
C VAL A 34 1.54 -8.13 -26.32
N VAL A 35 1.97 -8.41 -25.07
CA VAL A 35 2.92 -7.54 -24.33
C VAL A 35 4.23 -7.43 -25.11
N ARG A 36 4.80 -8.56 -25.53
CA ARG A 36 6.02 -8.58 -26.33
C ARG A 36 5.90 -7.71 -27.59
N LYS A 37 4.86 -7.92 -28.37
CA LYS A 37 4.62 -7.13 -29.59
C LYS A 37 4.51 -5.64 -29.28
N THR A 38 3.75 -5.27 -28.24
CA THR A 38 3.56 -3.86 -27.83
C THR A 38 4.88 -3.19 -27.47
N LEU A 39 5.72 -3.89 -26.71
CA LEU A 39 7.01 -3.36 -26.27
C LEU A 39 8.05 -3.34 -27.39
N GLU A 40 8.03 -4.35 -28.30
CA GLU A 40 8.86 -4.37 -29.51
C GLU A 40 8.50 -3.20 -30.44
N GLU A 41 7.20 -2.89 -30.62
CA GLU A 41 6.76 -1.71 -31.37
C GLU A 41 7.26 -0.40 -30.74
N ARG A 42 7.38 -0.34 -29.40
CA ARG A 42 7.83 0.86 -28.66
C ARG A 42 9.35 1.02 -28.63
N PHE A 43 10.08 -0.07 -28.43
CA PHE A 43 11.53 -0.04 -28.18
C PHE A 43 12.38 -0.63 -29.34
N GLY A 44 11.72 -1.28 -30.31
CA GLY A 44 12.43 -1.89 -31.43
C GLY A 44 13.38 -3.00 -31.00
N GLY A 45 14.51 -3.10 -31.67
CA GLY A 45 15.54 -4.11 -31.38
C GLY A 45 16.31 -3.90 -30.08
N ALA A 46 16.08 -2.81 -29.36
CA ALA A 46 16.65 -2.58 -28.03
C ALA A 46 16.06 -3.52 -26.95
N LEU A 47 14.84 -4.04 -27.19
CA LEU A 47 14.17 -4.95 -26.25
C LEU A 47 14.32 -6.41 -26.71
N THR A 48 14.78 -7.27 -25.80
CA THR A 48 14.92 -8.73 -26.00
C THR A 48 14.42 -9.52 -24.80
N ASP A 49 14.30 -10.83 -24.95
CA ASP A 49 14.10 -11.80 -23.87
C ASP A 49 12.90 -11.52 -22.96
N VAL A 50 11.76 -11.06 -23.54
CA VAL A 50 10.54 -10.84 -22.77
C VAL A 50 9.97 -12.18 -22.30
N VAL A 51 9.94 -12.39 -20.98
CA VAL A 51 9.43 -13.60 -20.33
C VAL A 51 8.46 -13.24 -19.20
N SER A 52 7.52 -14.15 -18.88
CA SER A 52 6.65 -13.97 -17.72
C SER A 52 7.45 -14.04 -16.43
N SER A 53 7.20 -13.11 -15.51
CA SER A 53 7.75 -13.14 -14.15
C SER A 53 6.77 -13.80 -13.19
N CYS A 54 7.29 -14.49 -12.19
CA CYS A 54 6.49 -15.09 -11.10
C CYS A 54 6.21 -14.04 -10.01
N GLY A 55 5.64 -12.88 -10.37
CA GLY A 55 5.26 -11.85 -9.40
C GLY A 55 4.09 -12.28 -8.52
N GLN A 56 4.10 -11.88 -7.25
CA GLN A 56 2.94 -11.92 -6.37
C GLN A 56 2.27 -10.55 -6.43
N GLY A 57 1.01 -10.47 -6.82
CA GLY A 57 0.30 -9.18 -6.86
C GLY A 57 -0.90 -9.17 -7.80
N ASN A 58 -1.50 -8.00 -7.95
CA ASN A 58 -2.70 -7.79 -8.78
C ASN A 58 -2.36 -7.41 -10.23
N HIS A 59 -1.09 -7.36 -10.57
CA HIS A 59 -0.58 -7.02 -11.91
C HIS A 59 0.08 -8.22 -12.54
N ARG A 60 -0.04 -8.32 -13.88
CA ARG A 60 0.79 -9.26 -14.63
C ARG A 60 2.16 -8.64 -14.80
N THR A 61 3.19 -9.42 -14.52
CA THR A 61 4.58 -8.96 -14.51
C THR A 61 5.42 -9.77 -15.47
N PHE A 62 6.42 -9.11 -16.05
CA PHE A 62 7.34 -9.70 -17.01
C PHE A 62 8.76 -9.21 -16.72
N GLU A 63 9.73 -9.95 -17.20
CA GLU A 63 11.13 -9.57 -17.24
C GLU A 63 11.57 -9.47 -18.69
N ALA A 64 12.47 -8.56 -18.98
CA ALA A 64 13.07 -8.39 -20.30
C ALA A 64 14.50 -7.84 -20.20
N VAL A 65 15.16 -7.73 -21.33
CA VAL A 65 16.42 -6.99 -21.47
C VAL A 65 16.16 -5.79 -22.38
N LEU A 66 16.45 -4.59 -21.91
CA LEU A 66 16.34 -3.33 -22.65
C LEU A 66 17.74 -2.67 -22.69
N ASP A 67 18.27 -2.44 -23.89
CA ASP A 67 19.63 -1.91 -24.09
C ASP A 67 20.72 -2.66 -23.28
N GLY A 68 20.59 -3.99 -23.19
CA GLY A 68 21.52 -4.85 -22.47
C GLY A 68 21.33 -4.87 -20.95
N GLN A 69 20.36 -4.13 -20.41
CA GLN A 69 20.04 -4.10 -18.99
C GLN A 69 18.75 -4.88 -18.70
N LYS A 70 18.78 -5.69 -17.63
CA LYS A 70 17.59 -6.41 -17.19
C LYS A 70 16.56 -5.42 -16.63
N VAL A 71 15.32 -5.53 -17.09
CA VAL A 71 14.20 -4.67 -16.68
C VAL A 71 13.02 -5.50 -16.18
N PHE A 72 12.19 -4.88 -15.35
CA PHE A 72 10.93 -5.40 -14.85
C PHE A 72 9.79 -4.65 -15.50
N ILE A 73 8.79 -5.37 -15.99
CA ILE A 73 7.64 -4.82 -16.68
C ILE A 73 6.39 -5.17 -15.90
N ARG A 74 5.59 -4.18 -15.63
CA ARG A 74 4.30 -4.29 -14.95
C ARG A 74 3.19 -3.86 -15.90
N THR A 75 2.07 -4.59 -15.91
CA THR A 75 0.92 -4.26 -16.74
C THR A 75 -0.36 -4.16 -15.92
N GLU A 76 -1.24 -3.24 -16.30
CA GLU A 76 -2.60 -3.12 -15.79
C GLU A 76 -3.60 -3.45 -16.89
N ASP A 77 -4.19 -4.63 -16.82
CA ASP A 77 -5.25 -5.11 -17.74
C ASP A 77 -6.61 -5.25 -17.03
N GLY A 78 -6.71 -4.88 -15.75
CA GLY A 78 -7.92 -4.94 -14.95
C GLY A 78 -9.05 -4.02 -15.45
N MET A 79 -10.25 -4.29 -14.94
CA MET A 79 -11.49 -3.55 -15.28
C MET A 79 -11.47 -2.11 -14.76
N GLU A 80 -10.68 -1.80 -13.76
CA GLU A 80 -10.60 -0.51 -13.07
C GLU A 80 -10.24 0.64 -14.01
N LYS A 81 -9.28 0.43 -14.88
CA LYS A 81 -8.81 1.39 -15.91
C LYS A 81 -8.57 2.81 -15.35
N ASP A 82 -8.10 2.89 -14.11
CA ASP A 82 -7.87 4.18 -13.44
C ASP A 82 -6.50 4.80 -13.77
N ASN A 83 -5.62 4.03 -14.45
CA ASN A 83 -4.31 4.48 -14.90
C ASN A 83 -3.41 5.01 -13.78
N TYR A 84 -3.49 4.42 -12.60
CA TYR A 84 -2.73 4.89 -11.43
C TYR A 84 -1.20 4.67 -11.58
N LEU A 85 -0.77 3.85 -12.57
CA LEU A 85 0.65 3.76 -12.99
C LEU A 85 1.26 5.14 -13.33
N ALA A 86 0.48 6.07 -13.88
CA ALA A 86 0.96 7.43 -14.15
C ALA A 86 1.25 8.20 -12.85
N VAL A 87 0.41 8.02 -11.83
CA VAL A 87 0.63 8.60 -10.50
C VAL A 87 1.85 7.98 -9.84
N GLU A 88 1.93 6.65 -9.84
CA GLU A 88 3.09 5.93 -9.30
C GLU A 88 4.40 6.41 -9.93
N SER A 89 4.44 6.52 -11.26
CA SER A 89 5.62 7.04 -11.99
C SER A 89 5.99 8.46 -11.56
N ALA A 90 5.00 9.34 -11.40
CA ALA A 90 5.23 10.72 -10.98
C ALA A 90 5.69 10.82 -9.51
N VAL A 91 5.20 9.92 -8.64
CA VAL A 91 5.57 9.88 -7.22
C VAL A 91 6.96 9.27 -7.04
N THR A 92 7.24 8.11 -7.65
CA THR A 92 8.54 7.43 -7.48
C THR A 92 9.71 8.30 -7.97
N ASN A 93 9.53 9.05 -9.07
CA ASN A 93 10.55 9.99 -9.54
C ASN A 93 10.82 11.12 -8.53
N ARG A 94 9.79 11.60 -7.80
CA ARG A 94 9.99 12.62 -6.74
C ARG A 94 10.64 12.01 -5.49
N VAL A 95 10.27 10.80 -5.12
CA VAL A 95 10.87 10.07 -3.99
C VAL A 95 12.33 9.77 -4.28
N ALA A 96 12.66 9.32 -5.49
CA ALA A 96 14.04 9.09 -5.94
C ALA A 96 14.89 10.37 -5.88
N ALA A 97 14.33 11.53 -6.26
CA ALA A 97 15.02 12.82 -6.20
C ALA A 97 15.43 13.22 -4.77
N LEU A 98 14.79 12.67 -3.74
CA LEU A 98 15.19 12.82 -2.34
C LEU A 98 16.30 11.83 -1.93
N GLY A 99 16.79 10.99 -2.86
CA GLY A 99 17.79 9.95 -2.59
C GLY A 99 17.24 8.78 -1.77
N ILE A 100 15.92 8.54 -1.83
CA ILE A 100 15.28 7.38 -1.23
C ILE A 100 15.27 6.26 -2.28
N PRO A 101 15.65 5.02 -1.92
CA PRO A 101 15.74 3.94 -2.88
C PRO A 101 14.34 3.49 -3.31
N VAL A 102 13.99 3.77 -4.56
CA VAL A 102 12.78 3.35 -5.26
C VAL A 102 13.10 3.00 -6.71
N PRO A 103 12.35 2.15 -7.39
CA PRO A 103 12.56 1.91 -8.82
C PRO A 103 12.02 3.11 -9.61
N GLU A 104 12.91 3.89 -10.19
CA GLU A 104 12.50 4.98 -11.08
C GLU A 104 11.89 4.44 -12.37
N THR A 105 10.76 5.01 -12.78
CA THR A 105 10.09 4.60 -14.01
C THR A 105 10.92 4.98 -15.23
N MET A 106 11.36 3.99 -16.00
CA MET A 106 12.10 4.19 -17.26
C MET A 106 11.17 4.59 -18.41
N ALA A 107 10.00 3.96 -18.48
CA ALA A 107 8.96 4.29 -19.46
C ALA A 107 7.60 3.77 -18.98
N PHE A 108 6.51 4.40 -19.45
CA PHE A 108 5.15 3.89 -19.24
C PHE A 108 4.22 4.35 -20.37
N ASP A 109 3.11 3.64 -20.53
CA ASP A 109 2.00 4.03 -21.41
C ASP A 109 0.65 3.66 -20.78
N CYS A 110 -0.15 4.68 -20.49
CA CYS A 110 -1.52 4.56 -20.00
C CYS A 110 -2.57 4.77 -21.07
N SER A 111 -2.20 4.84 -22.37
CA SER A 111 -3.15 5.03 -23.47
C SER A 111 -4.08 3.84 -23.67
N ARG A 112 -3.69 2.65 -23.21
CA ARG A 112 -4.41 1.37 -23.33
C ARG A 112 -4.80 1.01 -24.79
N LYS A 113 -4.03 1.46 -25.76
CA LYS A 113 -4.29 1.15 -27.19
C LYS A 113 -4.38 -0.35 -27.48
N GLN A 114 -3.62 -1.17 -26.74
CA GLN A 114 -3.62 -2.62 -26.83
C GLN A 114 -4.46 -3.30 -25.72
N GLY A 115 -5.31 -2.54 -25.00
CA GLY A 115 -6.21 -3.03 -23.97
C GLY A 115 -5.65 -2.98 -22.55
N PHE A 116 -4.37 -2.65 -22.36
CA PHE A 116 -3.71 -2.55 -21.06
C PHE A 116 -2.79 -1.33 -20.97
N ALA A 117 -2.51 -0.87 -19.75
CA ALA A 117 -1.42 0.06 -19.47
C ALA A 117 -0.18 -0.73 -19.06
N TRP A 118 1.01 -0.14 -19.23
CA TRP A 118 2.28 -0.78 -18.86
C TRP A 118 3.31 0.23 -18.35
N GLN A 119 4.25 -0.30 -17.56
CA GLN A 119 5.37 0.42 -16.98
C GLN A 119 6.63 -0.45 -17.06
N VAL A 120 7.76 0.17 -17.39
CA VAL A 120 9.09 -0.45 -17.39
C VAL A 120 9.90 0.16 -16.26
N LEU A 121 10.43 -0.70 -15.42
CA LEU A 121 11.23 -0.39 -14.23
C LEU A 121 12.59 -1.09 -14.30
N PRO A 122 13.63 -0.62 -13.62
CA PRO A 122 14.85 -1.38 -13.45
C PRO A 122 14.56 -2.70 -12.72
N PHE A 123 15.19 -3.79 -13.14
CA PHE A 123 15.12 -5.05 -12.41
C PHE A 123 15.99 -4.97 -11.15
N LEU A 124 15.40 -5.23 -10.00
CA LEU A 124 16.08 -5.23 -8.71
C LEU A 124 16.29 -6.67 -8.24
N PRO A 125 17.52 -7.17 -8.15
CA PRO A 125 17.82 -8.56 -7.82
C PRO A 125 17.77 -8.83 -6.30
N TYR A 126 16.76 -8.30 -5.62
CA TYR A 126 16.59 -8.43 -4.18
C TYR A 126 15.26 -9.12 -3.85
N ARG A 127 15.25 -9.87 -2.75
CA ARG A 127 14.03 -10.46 -2.19
C ARG A 127 13.27 -9.37 -1.42
N ASP A 128 11.97 -9.56 -1.25
CA ASP A 128 11.21 -8.78 -0.29
C ASP A 128 11.61 -9.12 1.17
N LEU A 129 11.45 -8.17 2.07
CA LEU A 129 11.80 -8.38 3.48
C LEU A 129 10.92 -9.45 4.15
N ASN A 130 9.71 -9.70 3.61
CA ASN A 130 8.81 -10.73 4.07
C ASN A 130 9.47 -12.14 3.99
N ALA A 131 10.29 -12.38 2.98
CA ALA A 131 11.03 -13.63 2.85
C ALA A 131 12.02 -13.82 4.01
N TYR A 132 12.76 -12.77 4.40
CA TYR A 132 13.69 -12.83 5.54
C TYR A 132 12.97 -12.92 6.89
N VAL A 133 11.76 -12.34 7.01
CA VAL A 133 10.90 -12.53 8.19
C VAL A 133 10.49 -14.00 8.30
N LYS A 134 10.07 -14.64 7.19
CA LYS A 134 9.72 -16.08 7.14
C LYS A 134 10.89 -16.97 7.52
N ASP A 135 12.05 -16.65 6.99
CA ASP A 135 13.27 -17.44 7.24
C ASP A 135 13.83 -17.19 8.65
N GLY A 136 13.32 -16.18 9.39
CA GLY A 136 13.80 -15.79 10.72
C GLY A 136 15.20 -15.16 10.71
N THR A 137 15.65 -14.66 9.55
CA THR A 137 17.00 -14.13 9.36
C THR A 137 17.07 -12.60 9.36
N ILE A 138 15.94 -11.91 9.41
CA ILE A 138 15.88 -10.44 9.35
C ILE A 138 16.53 -9.77 10.58
N VAL A 139 17.35 -8.76 10.34
CA VAL A 139 18.00 -7.94 11.39
C VAL A 139 17.26 -6.61 11.53
N TRP A 140 16.26 -6.60 12.40
CA TRP A 140 15.34 -5.47 12.54
C TRP A 140 15.96 -4.14 12.93
N THR A 141 17.11 -4.13 13.61
CA THR A 141 17.70 -2.87 14.12
C THR A 141 18.02 -1.90 12.97
N GLY A 142 18.75 -2.36 11.95
CA GLY A 142 19.08 -1.54 10.79
C GLY A 142 17.88 -1.29 9.86
N ILE A 143 17.08 -2.33 9.63
CA ILE A 143 15.89 -2.24 8.77
C ILE A 143 14.86 -1.24 9.32
N ALA A 144 14.53 -1.29 10.62
CA ALA A 144 13.59 -0.36 11.23
C ALA A 144 14.07 1.10 11.17
N GLU A 145 15.39 1.32 11.34
CA GLU A 145 16.01 2.64 11.16
C GLU A 145 15.80 3.18 9.76
N GLN A 146 16.09 2.37 8.75
CA GLN A 146 15.96 2.77 7.35
C GLN A 146 14.50 3.00 6.95
N ILE A 147 13.56 2.17 7.43
CA ILE A 147 12.12 2.36 7.19
C ILE A 147 11.65 3.68 7.83
N GLY A 148 11.91 3.90 9.12
CA GLY A 148 11.46 5.12 9.81
C GLY A 148 12.04 6.39 9.20
N THR A 149 13.34 6.38 8.85
CA THR A 149 14.00 7.49 8.16
C THR A 149 13.44 7.70 6.76
N GLY A 150 13.20 6.63 6.00
CA GLY A 150 12.59 6.69 4.67
C GLY A 150 11.22 7.36 4.71
N VAL A 151 10.33 6.89 5.63
CA VAL A 151 9.00 7.49 5.83
C VAL A 151 9.11 8.98 6.14
N ALA A 152 9.98 9.36 7.08
CA ALA A 152 10.17 10.76 7.46
C ALA A 152 10.60 11.64 6.26
N ARG A 153 11.46 11.10 5.39
CA ARG A 153 12.01 11.84 4.24
C ARG A 153 11.01 11.96 3.09
N TRP A 154 10.29 10.91 2.67
CA TRP A 154 9.33 11.10 1.57
C TRP A 154 8.14 11.96 1.95
N GLN A 155 7.87 12.12 3.24
CA GLN A 155 6.88 13.08 3.74
C GLN A 155 7.30 14.55 3.60
N GLU A 156 8.54 14.85 3.15
CA GLU A 156 8.94 16.19 2.72
C GLU A 156 8.23 16.60 1.42
N ILE A 157 7.77 15.62 0.62
CA ILE A 157 6.96 15.87 -0.57
C ILE A 157 5.59 16.37 -0.12
N SER A 158 5.30 17.60 -0.49
CA SER A 158 4.05 18.27 -0.16
C SER A 158 3.23 18.50 -1.41
N VAL A 159 1.94 18.16 -1.31
CA VAL A 159 0.93 18.42 -2.33
C VAL A 159 -0.30 18.96 -1.62
N ASP A 160 -0.98 19.93 -2.23
CA ASP A 160 -2.19 20.52 -1.67
C ASP A 160 -3.37 19.51 -1.70
N GLY A 161 -4.19 19.55 -0.65
CA GLY A 161 -5.35 18.68 -0.47
C GLY A 161 -4.99 17.32 0.10
N PHE A 162 -5.87 16.31 -0.10
CA PHE A 162 -5.80 15.01 0.57
C PHE A 162 -6.33 13.88 -0.31
N GLY A 163 -6.07 12.64 0.12
CA GLY A 163 -6.56 11.43 -0.53
C GLY A 163 -5.81 11.08 -1.81
N PRO A 164 -6.42 10.29 -2.70
CA PRO A 164 -5.81 9.84 -3.95
C PRO A 164 -5.50 11.00 -4.89
N PHE A 165 -4.60 10.73 -5.83
CA PHE A 165 -4.22 11.70 -6.86
C PHE A 165 -5.12 11.62 -8.09
N CYS A 166 -5.22 12.75 -8.79
CA CYS A 166 -5.87 12.86 -10.10
C CYS A 166 -4.99 12.24 -11.19
N THR A 167 -5.42 11.13 -11.76
CA THR A 167 -4.67 10.43 -12.80
C THR A 167 -4.59 11.21 -14.11
N ALA A 168 -5.63 12.00 -14.42
CA ALA A 168 -5.61 12.87 -15.60
C ALA A 168 -4.50 13.91 -15.53
N GLU A 169 -4.25 14.51 -14.37
CA GLU A 169 -3.15 15.48 -14.15
C GLU A 169 -1.79 14.78 -14.28
N ALA A 170 -1.63 13.61 -13.63
CA ALA A 170 -0.39 12.86 -13.71
C ALA A 170 -0.04 12.43 -15.14
N MET A 171 -1.04 12.01 -15.92
CA MET A 171 -0.86 11.64 -17.33
C MET A 171 -0.52 12.83 -18.23
N ALA A 172 -1.15 14.00 -18.00
CA ALA A 172 -0.99 15.17 -18.87
C ALA A 172 0.34 15.88 -18.64
N THR A 173 0.76 16.01 -17.39
CA THR A 173 1.87 16.91 -16.99
C THR A 173 2.92 16.25 -16.09
N GLY A 174 2.68 15.02 -15.60
CA GLY A 174 3.44 14.46 -14.48
C GLY A 174 3.19 15.19 -13.15
N GLY A 175 2.19 16.09 -13.10
CA GLY A 175 1.79 16.82 -11.90
C GLY A 175 1.07 15.93 -10.90
N LEU A 176 1.08 16.37 -9.63
CA LEU A 176 0.34 15.72 -8.56
C LEU A 176 -0.71 16.69 -8.01
N ARG A 177 -1.98 16.33 -8.17
CA ARG A 177 -3.14 17.02 -7.61
C ARG A 177 -4.03 16.00 -6.92
N THR A 178 -4.48 16.31 -5.72
CA THR A 178 -5.34 15.43 -4.93
C THR A 178 -6.81 15.59 -5.26
N LEU A 179 -7.64 14.64 -4.80
CA LEU A 179 -9.07 14.59 -5.10
C LEU A 179 -9.97 15.08 -3.94
N HIS A 180 -9.43 15.26 -2.73
CA HIS A 180 -10.19 15.70 -1.57
C HIS A 180 -9.66 17.02 -0.99
N PRO A 181 -10.55 17.95 -0.57
CA PRO A 181 -10.15 19.26 -0.05
C PRO A 181 -9.67 19.21 1.42
N ASN A 182 -10.08 18.19 2.18
CA ASN A 182 -9.69 18.03 3.59
C ASN A 182 -9.54 16.55 3.96
N TYR A 183 -8.74 16.30 5.01
CA TYR A 183 -8.43 14.93 5.44
C TYR A 183 -9.62 14.19 6.02
N GLU A 184 -10.50 14.86 6.78
CA GLU A 184 -11.66 14.22 7.37
C GLU A 184 -12.57 13.60 6.32
N SER A 185 -12.86 14.32 5.21
CA SER A 185 -13.69 13.80 4.12
C SER A 185 -13.11 12.54 3.51
N TYR A 186 -11.78 12.47 3.34
CA TYR A 186 -11.10 11.27 2.88
C TYR A 186 -11.09 10.15 3.95
N TYR A 187 -10.74 10.46 5.20
CA TYR A 187 -10.70 9.47 6.28
C TYR A 187 -12.05 8.76 6.47
N ARG A 188 -13.15 9.53 6.42
CA ARG A 188 -14.52 9.01 6.58
C ARG A 188 -15.11 8.38 5.32
N LEU A 189 -14.41 8.50 4.17
CA LEU A 189 -14.91 7.98 2.90
C LEU A 189 -15.18 6.48 3.00
N ASN A 190 -16.41 6.08 2.72
CA ASN A 190 -16.90 4.70 2.80
C ASN A 190 -16.71 4.01 4.17
N LEU A 191 -16.36 4.73 5.25
CA LEU A 191 -16.13 4.14 6.57
C LEU A 191 -17.36 3.36 7.07
N ALA A 192 -18.55 3.97 7.02
CA ALA A 192 -19.78 3.31 7.44
C ALA A 192 -20.10 2.06 6.59
N LYS A 193 -19.88 2.14 5.27
CA LYS A 193 -20.00 0.99 4.35
C LYS A 193 -19.04 -0.15 4.74
N HIS A 194 -17.78 0.17 5.02
CA HIS A 194 -16.78 -0.81 5.43
C HIS A 194 -17.15 -1.48 6.76
N VAL A 195 -17.55 -0.71 7.76
CA VAL A 195 -17.98 -1.25 9.06
C VAL A 195 -19.23 -2.13 8.89
N ARG A 196 -20.21 -1.69 8.08
CA ARG A 196 -21.43 -2.47 7.80
C ARG A 196 -21.09 -3.80 7.11
N PHE A 197 -20.20 -3.78 6.09
CA PHE A 197 -19.73 -4.99 5.41
C PHE A 197 -19.12 -6.01 6.38
N LEU A 198 -18.36 -5.54 7.38
CA LEU A 198 -17.77 -6.41 8.40
C LEU A 198 -18.81 -6.98 9.38
N VAL A 199 -19.88 -6.24 9.63
CA VAL A 199 -21.02 -6.72 10.46
C VAL A 199 -21.85 -7.74 9.68
N ASP A 200 -22.22 -7.44 8.45
CA ASP A 200 -23.01 -8.34 7.59
C ASP A 200 -22.29 -9.68 7.34
N GLY A 201 -20.98 -9.66 7.34
CA GLY A 201 -20.14 -10.87 7.26
C GLY A 201 -19.77 -11.48 8.61
N GLU A 202 -20.42 -11.10 9.69
CA GLU A 202 -20.24 -11.65 11.04
C GLU A 202 -18.81 -11.53 11.62
N PHE A 203 -18.00 -10.67 11.03
CA PHE A 203 -16.67 -10.39 11.57
C PHE A 203 -16.72 -9.41 12.74
N LEU A 204 -17.59 -8.40 12.70
CA LEU A 204 -17.88 -7.49 13.80
C LEU A 204 -19.33 -7.68 14.29
N SER A 205 -19.58 -7.43 15.58
CA SER A 205 -20.94 -7.29 16.10
C SER A 205 -21.47 -5.86 15.88
N GLU A 206 -22.78 -5.65 15.97
CA GLU A 206 -23.39 -4.31 16.00
C GLU A 206 -22.83 -3.45 17.13
N ARG A 207 -22.52 -4.06 18.26
CA ARG A 207 -21.89 -3.37 19.42
C ARG A 207 -20.50 -2.87 19.05
N ASP A 208 -19.69 -3.68 18.35
CA ASP A 208 -18.35 -3.28 17.90
C ASP A 208 -18.43 -2.15 16.89
N ALA A 209 -19.36 -2.23 15.95
CA ALA A 209 -19.62 -1.18 14.97
C ALA A 209 -19.97 0.16 15.64
N CYS A 210 -20.91 0.14 16.58
CA CYS A 210 -21.29 1.33 17.36
C CYS A 210 -20.10 1.89 18.14
N ARG A 211 -19.27 1.04 18.76
CA ARG A 211 -18.10 1.48 19.52
C ARG A 211 -17.05 2.11 18.61
N ILE A 212 -16.75 1.51 17.46
CA ILE A 212 -15.83 2.05 16.45
C ILE A 212 -16.27 3.45 16.03
N MET A 213 -17.52 3.60 15.61
CA MET A 213 -18.05 4.89 15.15
C MET A 213 -18.05 5.96 16.26
N LYS A 214 -18.38 5.57 17.50
CA LYS A 214 -18.32 6.44 18.67
C LYS A 214 -16.91 6.90 18.98
N VAL A 215 -15.92 5.99 18.97
CA VAL A 215 -14.52 6.32 19.25
C VAL A 215 -13.97 7.26 18.18
N ILE A 216 -14.23 7.00 16.90
CA ILE A 216 -13.80 7.91 15.81
C ILE A 216 -14.48 9.28 15.96
N GLY A 217 -15.77 9.34 16.27
CA GLY A 217 -16.51 10.60 16.50
C GLY A 217 -15.93 11.40 17.68
N ALA A 218 -15.57 10.75 18.79
CA ALA A 218 -14.96 11.42 19.93
C ALA A 218 -13.58 12.04 19.63
N HIS A 219 -12.93 11.59 18.55
CA HIS A 219 -11.59 12.04 18.15
C HIS A 219 -11.60 12.82 16.82
N GLU A 220 -12.75 13.26 16.34
CA GLU A 220 -12.89 13.92 15.02
C GLU A 220 -12.00 15.17 14.86
N ARG A 221 -11.77 15.92 15.95
CA ARG A 221 -10.90 17.10 15.92
C ARG A 221 -9.49 16.82 15.38
N PHE A 222 -8.99 15.58 15.57
CA PHE A 222 -7.68 15.16 15.11
C PHE A 222 -7.63 14.83 13.61
N LEU A 223 -8.78 14.77 12.95
CA LEU A 223 -8.91 14.61 11.50
C LEU A 223 -8.85 15.94 10.77
N ASN A 224 -8.85 17.07 11.48
CA ASN A 224 -8.73 18.40 10.89
C ASN A 224 -7.26 18.76 10.69
N LEU A 225 -6.62 18.14 9.68
CA LEU A 225 -5.25 18.43 9.31
C LEU A 225 -5.16 19.70 8.47
N ALA A 226 -4.26 20.63 8.84
CA ALA A 226 -3.97 21.82 8.04
C ALA A 226 -3.25 21.47 6.73
N ARG A 227 -2.44 20.38 6.74
CA ARG A 227 -1.64 19.94 5.60
C ARG A 227 -1.41 18.43 5.66
N GLY A 228 -1.50 17.78 4.53
CA GLY A 228 -1.13 16.37 4.36
C GLY A 228 0.31 16.20 3.89
N VAL A 229 0.78 14.96 3.91
CA VAL A 229 2.08 14.53 3.40
C VAL A 229 1.90 13.35 2.47
N LEU A 230 2.93 13.07 1.65
CA LEU A 230 2.93 11.85 0.86
C LEU A 230 2.93 10.62 1.77
N VAL A 231 2.03 9.70 1.52
CA VAL A 231 1.84 8.43 2.20
C VAL A 231 1.88 7.32 1.16
N HIS A 232 2.65 6.28 1.40
CA HIS A 232 2.75 5.09 0.54
C HIS A 232 1.43 4.30 0.50
N LYS A 233 0.73 4.23 1.64
CA LYS A 233 -0.59 3.62 1.83
C LYS A 233 -0.67 2.10 1.74
N ASP A 234 0.35 1.42 1.23
CA ASP A 234 0.52 -0.04 1.32
C ASP A 234 1.93 -0.44 1.84
N LEU A 235 2.50 0.38 2.73
CA LEU A 235 3.81 0.12 3.32
C LEU A 235 3.77 -1.13 4.20
N ALA A 236 4.47 -2.16 3.75
CA ALA A 236 4.60 -3.44 4.45
C ALA A 236 5.88 -4.16 3.99
N VAL A 237 6.30 -5.17 4.75
CA VAL A 237 7.56 -5.89 4.48
C VAL A 237 7.62 -6.56 3.10
N TRP A 238 6.48 -6.87 2.49
CA TRP A 238 6.41 -7.40 1.11
C TRP A 238 6.59 -6.34 0.03
N ASN A 239 6.44 -5.06 0.37
CA ASN A 239 6.67 -3.92 -0.53
C ASN A 239 8.01 -3.22 -0.25
N ILE A 240 8.94 -3.92 0.43
CA ILE A 240 10.30 -3.45 0.69
C ILE A 240 11.27 -4.53 0.24
N LEU A 241 12.08 -4.23 -0.76
CA LEU A 241 13.14 -5.12 -1.23
C LEU A 241 14.44 -4.85 -0.48
N GLY A 242 15.22 -5.90 -0.23
CA GLY A 242 16.47 -5.72 0.49
C GLY A 242 17.25 -7.00 0.73
N THR A 243 18.13 -6.91 1.71
CA THR A 243 18.84 -8.04 2.34
C THR A 243 18.28 -8.25 3.76
N GLU A 244 18.86 -9.19 4.49
CA GLU A 244 18.47 -9.41 5.90
C GLU A 244 18.72 -8.19 6.81
N SER A 245 19.54 -7.22 6.40
CA SER A 245 19.96 -6.08 7.23
C SER A 245 19.85 -4.71 6.56
N GLU A 246 19.52 -4.65 5.25
CA GLU A 246 19.53 -3.41 4.49
C GLU A 246 18.32 -3.30 3.55
N VAL A 247 17.65 -2.15 3.57
CA VAL A 247 16.61 -1.76 2.59
C VAL A 247 17.29 -1.33 1.29
N LYS A 248 16.88 -1.93 0.17
CA LYS A 248 17.38 -1.61 -1.17
C LYS A 248 16.36 -0.90 -2.04
N SER A 249 15.07 -1.06 -1.76
CA SER A 249 14.02 -0.33 -2.48
C SER A 249 12.69 -0.40 -1.76
N PHE A 250 11.92 0.69 -1.80
CA PHE A 250 10.48 0.72 -1.50
C PHE A 250 9.72 0.65 -2.82
N ILE A 251 8.85 -0.34 -2.98
CA ILE A 251 8.13 -0.63 -4.22
C ILE A 251 6.61 -0.56 -4.03
N ASP A 252 5.85 -0.58 -5.14
CA ASP A 252 4.39 -0.67 -5.14
C ASP A 252 3.69 0.59 -4.59
N TRP A 253 3.97 1.73 -5.21
CA TRP A 253 3.42 3.05 -4.85
C TRP A 253 2.06 3.35 -5.50
N ASP A 254 1.39 2.37 -6.09
CA ASP A 254 0.11 2.55 -6.78
C ASP A 254 -1.09 2.80 -5.85
N ASP A 255 -0.88 2.73 -4.54
CA ASP A 255 -1.87 3.09 -3.53
C ASP A 255 -1.59 4.45 -2.84
N CYS A 256 -0.51 5.13 -3.24
CA CYS A 256 -0.06 6.36 -2.59
C CYS A 256 -1.12 7.47 -2.59
N ILE A 257 -1.12 8.25 -1.52
CA ILE A 257 -2.07 9.33 -1.26
C ILE A 257 -1.36 10.53 -0.63
N VAL A 258 -2.09 11.62 -0.45
CA VAL A 258 -1.76 12.67 0.53
C VAL A 258 -2.61 12.44 1.78
N GLY A 259 -1.98 12.23 2.92
CA GLY A 259 -2.66 11.83 4.16
C GLY A 259 -1.97 12.31 5.43
N ASP A 260 -2.31 11.65 6.54
CA ASP A 260 -1.71 11.92 7.84
C ASP A 260 -0.28 11.38 7.91
N PRO A 261 0.68 12.12 8.48
CA PRO A 261 2.05 11.63 8.71
C PRO A 261 2.15 10.28 9.45
N MET A 262 1.15 9.96 10.25
CA MET A 262 1.12 8.71 11.03
C MET A 262 0.59 7.50 10.25
N ASP A 263 0.09 7.67 9.03
CA ASP A 263 -0.58 6.61 8.27
C ASP A 263 0.36 5.42 7.98
N ASP A 264 1.50 5.65 7.33
CA ASP A 264 2.47 4.59 6.99
C ASP A 264 3.07 3.91 8.24
N LEU A 265 3.36 4.70 9.28
CA LEU A 265 3.88 4.15 10.54
C LEU A 265 2.86 3.22 11.20
N SER A 266 1.59 3.62 11.19
CA SER A 266 0.49 2.81 11.75
C SER A 266 0.25 1.55 10.92
N LEU A 267 0.40 1.63 9.61
CA LEU A 267 0.24 0.50 8.69
C LEU A 267 1.32 -0.57 8.92
N MET A 268 2.56 -0.17 9.18
CA MET A 268 3.63 -1.09 9.61
C MET A 268 3.23 -1.83 10.89
N GLY A 269 2.58 -1.16 11.84
CA GLY A 269 2.08 -1.78 13.06
C GLY A 269 0.89 -2.72 12.82
N VAL A 270 0.00 -2.37 11.90
CA VAL A 270 -1.14 -3.22 11.50
C VAL A 270 -0.67 -4.53 10.88
N THR A 271 0.42 -4.52 10.12
CA THR A 271 0.95 -5.68 9.40
C THR A 271 2.08 -6.42 10.13
N GLY A 272 2.77 -5.75 11.05
CA GLY A 272 3.93 -6.26 11.75
C GLY A 272 3.73 -6.45 13.27
N GLU A 273 4.86 -6.59 13.96
CA GLU A 273 4.93 -6.72 15.42
C GLU A 273 5.10 -5.35 16.10
N ASP A 274 4.55 -5.20 17.30
CA ASP A 274 4.65 -3.97 18.08
C ASP A 274 6.10 -3.57 18.41
N SER A 275 6.95 -4.55 18.71
CA SER A 275 8.37 -4.34 19.00
C SER A 275 9.15 -3.72 17.84
N VAL A 276 8.80 -4.13 16.61
CA VAL A 276 9.36 -3.59 15.37
C VAL A 276 8.79 -2.21 15.09
N THR A 277 7.48 -2.05 15.26
CA THR A 277 6.79 -0.77 15.06
C THR A 277 7.34 0.31 15.98
N ARG A 278 7.59 0.00 17.27
CA ARG A 278 8.27 0.94 18.19
C ARG A 278 9.63 1.42 17.69
N LYS A 279 10.43 0.51 17.11
CA LYS A 279 11.74 0.88 16.56
C LYS A 279 11.59 1.80 15.34
N ILE A 280 10.62 1.52 14.46
CA ILE A 280 10.32 2.35 13.27
C ILE A 280 9.85 3.75 13.70
N VAL A 281 8.91 3.83 14.63
CA VAL A 281 8.40 5.10 15.19
C VAL A 281 9.52 5.90 15.86
N ALA A 282 10.39 5.23 16.64
CA ALA A 282 11.54 5.89 17.25
C ALA A 282 12.54 6.41 16.21
N ALA A 283 12.77 5.65 15.12
CA ALA A 283 13.63 6.08 14.01
C ALA A 283 13.04 7.30 13.28
N TYR A 284 11.75 7.26 12.99
CA TYR A 284 11.02 8.40 12.43
C TYR A 284 11.13 9.64 13.31
N GLY A 285 10.93 9.50 14.65
CA GLY A 285 10.99 10.58 15.63
C GLY A 285 12.35 11.26 15.75
N ARG A 286 13.45 10.64 15.28
CA ARG A 286 14.76 11.29 15.19
C ARG A 286 14.90 12.25 14.00
N VAL A 287 14.02 12.15 13.02
CA VAL A 287 14.04 12.97 11.79
C VAL A 287 12.89 13.99 11.79
N ARG A 288 11.72 13.61 12.29
CA ARG A 288 10.53 14.46 12.37
C ARG A 288 9.88 14.34 13.74
N ASP A 289 9.49 15.48 14.31
CA ASP A 289 8.87 15.53 15.62
C ASP A 289 7.58 14.71 15.70
N LEU A 290 7.44 13.98 16.81
CA LEU A 290 6.26 13.23 17.21
C LEU A 290 5.48 13.94 18.33
N GLU A 291 5.54 15.26 18.34
CA GLU A 291 4.92 16.06 19.39
C GLU A 291 3.41 16.20 19.23
N GLY A 292 2.76 16.66 20.31
CA GLY A 292 1.33 16.96 20.34
C GLY A 292 0.47 15.73 20.09
N ASP A 293 -0.36 15.80 19.06
CA ASP A 293 -1.42 14.83 18.78
C ASP A 293 -0.96 13.60 17.96
N ALA A 294 0.34 13.45 17.71
CA ALA A 294 0.88 12.38 16.85
C ALA A 294 0.46 10.99 17.33
N GLY A 295 0.49 10.70 18.62
CA GLY A 295 0.06 9.42 19.17
C GLY A 295 -1.41 9.12 18.91
N THR A 296 -2.31 10.09 19.14
CA THR A 296 -3.74 9.91 18.88
C THR A 296 -4.01 9.72 17.39
N ARG A 297 -3.34 10.49 16.51
CA ARG A 297 -3.45 10.33 15.06
C ARG A 297 -2.91 8.98 14.58
N PHE A 298 -1.81 8.50 15.18
CA PHE A 298 -1.29 7.15 14.91
C PHE A 298 -2.35 6.07 15.17
N TRP A 299 -3.07 6.12 16.29
CA TRP A 299 -4.11 5.15 16.61
C TRP A 299 -5.38 5.32 15.76
N LEU A 300 -5.73 6.53 15.35
CA LEU A 300 -6.81 6.76 14.38
C LEU A 300 -6.45 6.17 13.02
N CYS A 301 -5.24 6.41 12.53
CA CYS A 301 -4.73 5.80 11.29
C CYS A 301 -4.66 4.27 11.42
N TRP A 302 -4.16 3.74 12.54
CA TRP A 302 -4.15 2.30 12.80
C TRP A 302 -5.55 1.69 12.71
N LEU A 303 -6.52 2.30 13.41
CA LEU A 303 -7.90 1.82 13.38
C LEU A 303 -8.47 1.83 11.94
N ARG A 304 -8.25 2.90 11.21
CA ARG A 304 -8.71 2.99 9.81
C ARG A 304 -8.02 1.98 8.90
N ASN A 305 -6.73 1.78 9.08
CA ASN A 305 -5.92 0.83 8.32
C ASN A 305 -6.32 -0.62 8.60
N ILE A 306 -6.52 -1.00 9.87
CA ILE A 306 -6.96 -2.36 10.18
C ILE A 306 -8.39 -2.64 9.71
N LEU A 307 -9.28 -1.63 9.69
CA LEU A 307 -10.65 -1.77 9.17
C LEU A 307 -10.64 -2.06 7.67
N PHE A 308 -9.91 -1.30 6.85
CA PHE A 308 -9.89 -1.59 5.41
C PHE A 308 -9.18 -2.92 5.11
N LYS A 309 -8.10 -3.26 5.82
CA LYS A 309 -7.47 -4.58 5.69
C LYS A 309 -8.44 -5.70 6.09
N ALA A 310 -9.28 -5.50 7.10
CA ALA A 310 -10.32 -6.48 7.49
C ALA A 310 -11.36 -6.67 6.37
N VAL A 311 -11.80 -5.59 5.71
CA VAL A 311 -12.71 -5.66 4.56
C VAL A 311 -12.10 -6.49 3.44
N ILE A 312 -10.83 -6.23 3.08
CA ILE A 312 -10.13 -7.01 2.05
C ILE A 312 -10.03 -8.49 2.46
N ARG A 313 -9.60 -8.76 3.71
CA ARG A 313 -9.42 -10.12 4.22
C ARG A 313 -10.71 -10.93 4.22
N GLN A 314 -11.83 -10.29 4.58
CA GLN A 314 -13.15 -10.90 4.53
C GLN A 314 -13.64 -11.09 3.11
N GLY A 315 -13.58 -10.04 2.26
CA GLY A 315 -14.06 -10.07 0.88
C GLY A 315 -13.30 -11.06 0.01
N ALA A 316 -11.98 -11.14 0.15
CA ALA A 316 -11.13 -12.11 -0.54
C ALA A 316 -11.12 -13.51 0.11
N GLY A 317 -11.92 -13.74 1.15
CA GLY A 317 -12.04 -15.05 1.80
C GLY A 317 -10.82 -15.46 2.63
N TYR A 318 -9.88 -14.55 2.93
CA TYR A 318 -8.64 -14.91 3.64
C TYR A 318 -8.90 -15.46 5.05
N PHE A 319 -9.96 -15.05 5.73
CA PHE A 319 -10.32 -15.60 7.04
C PHE A 319 -10.75 -17.08 7.02
N LYS A 320 -10.99 -17.65 5.83
CA LYS A 320 -11.40 -19.03 5.63
C LYS A 320 -10.30 -19.92 5.03
N LYS A 321 -9.12 -19.33 4.71
CA LYS A 321 -8.02 -20.07 4.08
C LYS A 321 -7.37 -21.06 5.04
N SER A 322 -7.01 -22.23 4.50
CA SER A 322 -6.21 -23.25 5.21
C SER A 322 -4.76 -22.80 5.36
N SER A 323 -3.98 -23.52 6.16
CA SER A 323 -2.55 -23.25 6.38
C SER A 323 -1.72 -23.30 5.09
N ASP A 324 -2.08 -24.21 4.17
CA ASP A 324 -1.33 -24.43 2.92
C ASP A 324 -1.48 -23.27 1.92
N GLU A 325 -2.57 -22.52 2.06
CA GLU A 325 -2.87 -21.35 1.22
C GLU A 325 -2.46 -20.02 1.86
N PHE A 326 -1.88 -20.09 3.08
CA PHE A 326 -1.68 -18.89 3.89
C PHE A 326 -0.27 -18.32 3.70
N PHE A 327 -0.19 -17.10 3.20
CA PHE A 327 1.08 -16.42 2.88
C PHE A 327 1.36 -15.17 3.74
N LEU A 328 0.36 -14.69 4.49
CA LEU A 328 0.48 -13.44 5.27
C LEU A 328 1.24 -13.66 6.57
N ILE A 329 2.32 -12.93 6.74
CA ILE A 329 3.11 -12.94 7.96
C ILE A 329 2.53 -11.98 8.98
N GLY A 330 2.72 -12.29 10.26
CA GLY A 330 2.11 -11.54 11.36
C GLY A 330 0.61 -11.80 11.53
N GLY A 331 0.02 -12.67 10.66
CA GLY A 331 -1.39 -13.04 10.72
C GLY A 331 -1.66 -14.44 11.26
N GLY A 332 -0.62 -15.16 11.72
CA GLY A 332 -0.76 -16.54 12.21
C GLY A 332 -0.53 -17.58 11.11
N ARG A 333 -1.07 -18.80 11.29
CA ARG A 333 -0.82 -19.97 10.45
C ARG A 333 -1.95 -20.28 9.46
N ASN A 334 -3.11 -19.67 9.64
CA ASN A 334 -4.30 -19.91 8.84
C ASN A 334 -5.27 -18.72 8.93
N GLY A 335 -6.38 -18.80 8.23
CA GLY A 335 -7.39 -17.75 8.19
C GLY A 335 -8.05 -17.45 9.54
N ALA A 336 -8.23 -18.46 10.40
CA ALA A 336 -8.80 -18.25 11.74
C ALA A 336 -7.84 -17.45 12.65
N ASP A 337 -6.55 -17.76 12.59
CA ASP A 337 -5.51 -17.00 13.29
C ASP A 337 -5.50 -15.55 12.79
N LEU A 338 -5.55 -15.35 11.47
CA LEU A 338 -5.61 -14.03 10.87
C LEU A 338 -6.83 -13.23 11.34
N ALA A 339 -8.00 -13.88 11.43
CA ALA A 339 -9.21 -13.23 11.95
C ALA A 339 -9.04 -12.81 13.42
N ALA A 340 -8.48 -13.69 14.25
CA ALA A 340 -8.21 -13.40 15.66
C ALA A 340 -7.23 -12.23 15.83
N VAL A 341 -6.09 -12.24 15.12
CA VAL A 341 -5.10 -11.16 15.13
C VAL A 341 -5.71 -9.84 14.62
N THR A 342 -6.56 -9.91 13.59
CA THR A 342 -7.23 -8.72 13.06
C THR A 342 -8.15 -8.07 14.11
N ARG A 343 -8.96 -8.89 14.83
CA ARG A 343 -9.79 -8.41 15.94
C ARG A 343 -8.95 -7.83 17.07
N GLN A 344 -7.87 -8.51 17.46
CA GLN A 344 -6.95 -8.02 18.50
C GLN A 344 -6.36 -6.65 18.16
N LYS A 345 -5.99 -6.41 16.90
CA LYS A 345 -5.45 -5.13 16.45
C LYS A 345 -6.52 -4.03 16.40
N ILE A 346 -7.78 -4.34 16.11
CA ILE A 346 -8.92 -3.42 16.25
C ILE A 346 -9.11 -3.04 17.72
N GLU A 347 -9.20 -4.04 18.62
CA GLU A 347 -9.36 -3.81 20.06
C GLU A 347 -8.20 -3.00 20.66
N LYS A 348 -6.98 -3.26 20.20
CA LYS A 348 -5.80 -2.50 20.63
C LYS A 348 -5.94 -1.01 20.28
N ALA A 349 -6.33 -0.69 19.05
CA ALA A 349 -6.50 0.71 18.62
C ALA A 349 -7.64 1.39 19.39
N LEU A 350 -8.78 0.72 19.56
CA LEU A 350 -9.91 1.25 20.34
C LEU A 350 -9.50 1.50 21.79
N GLY A 351 -8.86 0.53 22.44
CA GLY A 351 -8.38 0.66 23.82
C GLY A 351 -7.32 1.75 24.01
N ALA A 352 -6.45 1.96 23.02
CA ALA A 352 -5.48 3.05 23.03
C ALA A 352 -6.15 4.42 22.93
N LEU A 353 -7.09 4.58 21.98
CA LEU A 353 -7.85 5.83 21.80
C LEU A 353 -8.70 6.17 23.04
N GLU A 354 -9.38 5.20 23.64
CA GLU A 354 -10.18 5.37 24.86
C GLU A 354 -9.33 5.77 26.08
N LYS A 355 -8.04 5.51 26.07
CA LYS A 355 -7.08 5.86 27.13
C LYS A 355 -6.25 7.12 26.84
N GLY A 356 -6.57 7.87 25.79
CA GLY A 356 -5.90 9.12 25.44
C GLY A 356 -4.92 9.06 24.29
N GLY A 357 -4.73 7.89 23.65
CA GLY A 357 -4.07 7.76 22.34
C GLY A 357 -2.55 7.93 22.31
N GLY A 358 -1.84 7.76 23.45
CA GLY A 358 -0.38 7.87 23.48
C GLY A 358 0.35 6.69 22.85
N PHE A 359 1.62 6.87 22.50
CA PHE A 359 2.49 5.79 21.99
C PHE A 359 2.81 4.72 23.02
N ASP A 360 2.58 4.98 24.33
CA ASP A 360 2.80 4.01 25.41
C ASP A 360 1.93 2.74 25.24
N ALA A 361 0.83 2.84 24.50
CA ALA A 361 -0.01 1.70 24.19
C ALA A 361 0.56 0.80 23.05
N LEU A 362 1.59 1.24 22.35
CA LEU A 362 2.31 0.47 21.34
C LEU A 362 3.33 -0.47 22.02
#